data_37c051c9148b143da44fa6ac1252a2f9
#
_entry.id   37c051c9148b143da44fa6ac1252a2f9
#
_cell.length_a   1.000
_cell.length_b   1.000
_cell.length_c   1.000
_cell.angle_alpha   90.00
_cell.angle_beta   90.00
_cell.angle_gamma   90.00
#
_symmetry.space_group_name_H-M   'P 1'
#
loop_
_entity.id
_entity.type
_entity.pdbx_description
1 polymer ?
#
loop_
_entity_poly.entity_id
_entity_poly.type
_entity_poly.pdbx_seq_one_letter_code
_entity_poly.pdbx_strand_id
1 'polypeptide(L)'
;MKHLFLAVIAVLAMVSCGNVKEKDIETENATGVVLVQNQSYYEVVLSNGESIFFSGFDEKEGINGIAMDEDSVKASVSYGTGFFISNDGQIATNAHVVSNVVKDKDVNKSVAKVLEALKRLMAMAYNEYDEKYNEAQQAYNIANTDPDVSYDTFYRIRDYRDAIKEERDKYAQYYYGIDEIRASESEIKYHNKVSIAYNNTFVTNTDDFVSCVVTKTDTDHDLAIIQLKDKLTPVGKHVFEVSASDPLEDYSFTDKLTAKLSDDKNSKVFMTSFNLGPTLALTKEGVKSQFNSGSISQRTDDRLMYSIPSLPGSSGSPVVNHAGQLVAINYAGLNNTQSFNYGIRVKYLKNLMDK
;
A
#
# COMPACT_ATOMS: atom_id res chain seq x y z
N MET A 1 -22.63 61.29 13.97
CA MET A 1 -21.34 60.69 14.42
C MET A 1 -21.51 59.50 15.38
N LYS A 2 -22.37 59.57 16.41
CA LYS A 2 -22.57 58.41 17.36
C LYS A 2 -23.08 57.12 16.67
N HIS A 3 -23.98 57.27 15.69
CA HIS A 3 -24.51 56.07 14.97
C HIS A 3 -23.52 55.45 13.98
N LEU A 4 -22.58 56.26 13.45
CA LEU A 4 -21.53 55.76 12.59
C LEU A 4 -20.47 54.97 13.37
N PHE A 5 -20.19 55.40 14.62
CA PHE A 5 -19.27 54.66 15.54
C PHE A 5 -19.82 53.33 16.01
N LEU A 6 -21.15 53.25 16.26
CA LEU A 6 -21.84 52.02 16.64
C LEU A 6 -21.88 51.01 15.50
N ALA A 7 -22.05 51.47 14.26
CA ALA A 7 -22.03 50.60 13.07
C ALA A 7 -20.65 50.03 12.82
N VAL A 8 -19.60 50.82 13.03
CA VAL A 8 -18.18 50.35 12.89
C VAL A 8 -17.83 49.35 13.97
N ILE A 9 -18.28 49.54 15.21
CA ILE A 9 -18.07 48.59 16.32
C ILE A 9 -18.87 47.28 16.08
N ALA A 10 -20.08 47.35 15.55
CA ALA A 10 -20.88 46.17 15.21
C ALA A 10 -20.26 45.38 14.03
N VAL A 11 -19.68 46.03 13.03
CA VAL A 11 -18.93 45.38 11.94
C VAL A 11 -17.63 44.76 12.45
N LEU A 12 -16.91 45.42 13.36
CA LEU A 12 -15.71 44.85 14.00
C LEU A 12 -16.04 43.68 14.92
N ALA A 13 -17.20 43.66 15.56
CA ALA A 13 -17.63 42.52 16.39
C ALA A 13 -18.09 41.30 15.53
N MET A 14 -18.59 41.53 14.30
CA MET A 14 -18.93 40.42 13.39
C MET A 14 -17.73 39.83 12.64
N VAL A 15 -16.60 40.53 12.59
CA VAL A 15 -15.33 40.01 12.01
C VAL A 15 -14.56 39.14 13.04
N SER A 16 -15.00 39.13 14.32
CA SER A 16 -14.38 38.27 15.36
C SER A 16 -14.91 36.85 15.40
N CYS A 17 -15.81 36.43 14.52
CA CYS A 17 -16.23 35.05 14.38
C CYS A 17 -15.31 34.32 13.40
N GLY A 18 -14.34 33.53 13.92
CA GLY A 18 -13.73 32.51 13.10
C GLY A 18 -12.21 32.30 13.17
N ASN A 19 -11.51 32.74 14.21
CA ASN A 19 -10.18 32.20 14.46
C ASN A 19 -10.32 30.88 15.25
N VAL A 20 -10.51 29.76 14.52
CA VAL A 20 -10.34 28.42 15.08
C VAL A 20 -8.91 28.36 15.64
N LYS A 21 -8.76 28.00 16.91
CA LYS A 21 -7.42 27.90 17.49
C LYS A 21 -6.75 26.65 16.93
N GLU A 22 -5.46 26.72 16.67
CA GLU A 22 -4.64 25.58 16.20
C GLU A 22 -4.84 24.33 17.07
N LYS A 23 -4.95 24.51 18.40
CA LYS A 23 -5.21 23.43 19.35
C LYS A 23 -6.59 22.78 19.15
N ASP A 24 -7.58 23.52 18.69
CA ASP A 24 -8.92 22.98 18.44
C ASP A 24 -8.88 22.10 17.17
N ILE A 25 -8.17 22.57 16.12
CA ILE A 25 -7.91 21.78 14.90
C ILE A 25 -7.16 20.48 15.25
N GLU A 26 -6.09 20.56 16.05
CA GLU A 26 -5.31 19.39 16.50
C GLU A 26 -6.22 18.38 17.21
N THR A 27 -7.00 18.83 18.19
CA THR A 27 -7.84 17.97 19.02
C THR A 27 -8.94 17.33 18.21
N GLU A 28 -9.60 18.07 17.32
CA GLU A 28 -10.69 17.60 16.50
C GLU A 28 -10.20 16.60 15.44
N ASN A 29 -9.17 16.97 14.66
CA ASN A 29 -8.59 16.11 13.63
C ASN A 29 -8.07 14.79 14.21
N ALA A 30 -7.45 14.82 15.39
CA ALA A 30 -6.95 13.63 16.05
C ALA A 30 -8.04 12.59 16.31
N THR A 31 -9.30 12.98 16.48
CA THR A 31 -10.40 12.02 16.66
C THR A 31 -10.83 11.36 15.35
N GLY A 32 -10.65 12.03 14.22
CA GLY A 32 -11.10 11.60 12.90
C GLY A 32 -10.09 10.82 12.08
N VAL A 33 -8.81 10.78 12.50
CA VAL A 33 -7.78 10.03 11.77
C VAL A 33 -7.62 8.61 12.30
N VAL A 34 -7.19 7.71 11.42
CA VAL A 34 -6.96 6.28 11.71
C VAL A 34 -5.63 5.83 11.11
N LEU A 35 -4.95 4.93 11.82
CA LEU A 35 -3.80 4.20 11.26
C LEU A 35 -4.34 3.10 10.36
N VAL A 36 -4.00 3.14 9.08
CA VAL A 36 -4.38 2.12 8.08
C VAL A 36 -3.27 1.09 7.98
N GLN A 37 -3.65 -0.19 8.00
CA GLN A 37 -2.79 -1.33 7.71
C GLN A 37 -3.33 -2.06 6.48
N ASN A 38 -2.44 -2.45 5.60
CA ASN A 38 -2.73 -3.33 4.48
C ASN A 38 -1.77 -4.52 4.51
N GLN A 39 -2.31 -5.72 4.68
CA GLN A 39 -1.59 -6.98 4.53
C GLN A 39 -1.90 -7.52 3.15
N SER A 40 -0.88 -7.77 2.33
CA SER A 40 -1.11 -8.13 0.93
C SER A 40 -0.06 -9.09 0.40
N TYR A 41 -0.47 -9.87 -0.59
CA TYR A 41 0.39 -10.70 -1.43
C TYR A 41 -0.19 -10.80 -2.84
N TYR A 42 0.59 -11.34 -3.74
CA TYR A 42 0.19 -11.55 -5.14
C TYR A 42 0.10 -13.04 -5.44
N GLU A 43 -0.89 -13.40 -6.24
CA GLU A 43 -1.02 -14.69 -6.89
C GLU A 43 -0.81 -14.48 -8.39
N VAL A 44 0.05 -15.27 -8.99
CA VAL A 44 0.20 -15.36 -10.45
C VAL A 44 -0.34 -16.69 -10.89
N VAL A 45 -1.48 -16.69 -11.57
CA VAL A 45 -2.02 -17.87 -12.21
C VAL A 45 -1.30 -18.02 -13.57
N LEU A 46 -0.47 -19.04 -13.67
CA LEU A 46 0.32 -19.33 -14.86
C LEU A 46 -0.56 -19.88 -16.00
N SER A 47 -0.06 -19.84 -17.23
CA SER A 47 -0.81 -20.31 -18.42
C SER A 47 -1.17 -21.81 -18.40
N ASN A 48 -0.52 -22.61 -17.55
CA ASN A 48 -0.86 -24.02 -17.30
C ASN A 48 -1.91 -24.22 -16.20
N GLY A 49 -2.39 -23.14 -15.57
CA GLY A 49 -3.38 -23.15 -14.48
C GLY A 49 -2.81 -23.34 -13.09
N GLU A 50 -1.49 -23.50 -12.94
CA GLU A 50 -0.83 -23.51 -11.63
C GLU A 50 -0.65 -22.09 -11.11
N SER A 51 -0.65 -21.90 -9.78
CA SER A 51 -0.40 -20.61 -9.15
C SER A 51 0.95 -20.58 -8.45
N ILE A 52 1.62 -19.44 -8.54
CA ILE A 52 2.74 -19.07 -7.68
C ILE A 52 2.39 -17.81 -6.91
N PHE A 53 2.91 -17.68 -5.71
CA PHE A 53 2.60 -16.57 -4.81
C PHE A 53 3.86 -15.78 -4.51
N PHE A 54 3.72 -14.48 -4.22
CA PHE A 54 4.85 -13.67 -3.80
C PHE A 54 4.43 -12.51 -2.88
N SER A 55 5.31 -12.12 -1.98
CA SER A 55 5.03 -11.09 -0.96
C SER A 55 5.00 -9.68 -1.51
N GLY A 56 5.84 -9.37 -2.51
CA GLY A 56 5.98 -8.02 -3.02
C GLY A 56 6.77 -7.94 -4.31
N PHE A 57 6.75 -6.75 -4.89
CA PHE A 57 7.43 -6.41 -6.13
C PHE A 57 8.23 -5.13 -5.98
N ASP A 58 9.47 -5.14 -6.41
CA ASP A 58 10.34 -3.98 -6.54
C ASP A 58 10.75 -3.79 -8.01
N GLU A 59 10.76 -2.55 -8.51
CA GLU A 59 11.08 -2.28 -9.92
C GLU A 59 12.51 -2.69 -10.31
N LYS A 60 13.45 -2.70 -9.38
CA LYS A 60 14.86 -3.06 -9.62
C LYS A 60 15.13 -4.53 -9.37
N GLU A 61 14.61 -5.05 -8.26
CA GLU A 61 14.88 -6.42 -7.79
C GLU A 61 13.85 -7.42 -8.35
N GLY A 62 12.66 -6.96 -8.74
CA GLY A 62 11.57 -7.78 -9.24
C GLY A 62 10.72 -8.39 -8.13
N ILE A 63 10.29 -9.64 -8.33
CA ILE A 63 9.45 -10.40 -7.39
C ILE A 63 10.29 -10.84 -6.19
N ASN A 64 9.72 -10.68 -4.98
CA ASN A 64 10.35 -11.14 -3.74
C ASN A 64 9.38 -11.97 -2.89
N GLY A 65 9.92 -12.83 -2.03
CA GLY A 65 9.14 -13.67 -1.12
C GLY A 65 8.26 -14.69 -1.86
N ILE A 66 8.85 -15.37 -2.86
CA ILE A 66 8.14 -16.40 -3.67
C ILE A 66 7.78 -17.59 -2.80
N ALA A 67 6.53 -18.08 -2.96
CA ALA A 67 5.99 -19.30 -2.39
C ALA A 67 5.22 -20.10 -3.46
N MET A 68 5.20 -21.43 -3.29
CA MET A 68 4.51 -22.32 -4.23
C MET A 68 3.07 -22.62 -3.81
N ASP A 69 2.68 -22.24 -2.60
CA ASP A 69 1.33 -22.38 -2.07
C ASP A 69 0.93 -21.14 -1.25
N GLU A 70 -0.36 -20.92 -1.14
CA GLU A 70 -0.94 -19.75 -0.47
C GLU A 70 -0.62 -19.71 1.03
N ASP A 71 -0.57 -20.86 1.68
CA ASP A 71 -0.32 -20.96 3.14
C ASP A 71 1.12 -20.60 3.50
N SER A 72 2.05 -20.74 2.54
CA SER A 72 3.48 -20.48 2.72
C SER A 72 3.89 -19.03 2.39
N VAL A 73 3.04 -18.26 1.68
CA VAL A 73 3.37 -16.88 1.35
C VAL A 73 3.28 -15.98 2.58
N LYS A 74 4.33 -15.21 2.82
CA LYS A 74 4.32 -14.19 3.86
C LYS A 74 3.74 -12.90 3.29
N ALA A 75 2.55 -12.51 3.75
CA ALA A 75 1.96 -11.25 3.34
C ALA A 75 2.90 -10.07 3.69
N SER A 76 3.07 -9.17 2.74
CA SER A 76 3.71 -7.88 2.98
C SER A 76 2.77 -7.00 3.80
N VAL A 77 3.33 -6.20 4.71
CA VAL A 77 2.55 -5.30 5.56
C VAL A 77 2.97 -3.86 5.28
N SER A 78 2.02 -3.05 4.83
CA SER A 78 2.20 -1.61 4.64
C SER A 78 1.27 -0.83 5.55
N TYR A 79 1.67 0.41 5.85
CA TYR A 79 0.92 1.31 6.71
C TYR A 79 0.73 2.67 6.06
N GLY A 80 -0.40 3.28 6.34
CA GLY A 80 -0.74 4.63 5.93
C GLY A 80 -1.63 5.30 6.97
N THR A 81 -2.11 6.48 6.63
CA THR A 81 -3.11 7.23 7.37
C THR A 81 -4.41 7.27 6.58
N GLY A 82 -5.52 7.23 7.27
CA GLY A 82 -6.84 7.52 6.71
C GLY A 82 -7.60 8.46 7.62
N PHE A 83 -8.72 8.99 7.13
CA PHE A 83 -9.60 9.86 7.91
C PHE A 83 -11.06 9.71 7.49
N PHE A 84 -11.98 9.83 8.44
CA PHE A 84 -13.40 9.70 8.19
C PHE A 84 -13.95 10.84 7.32
N ILE A 85 -14.72 10.49 6.28
CA ILE A 85 -15.34 11.43 5.33
C ILE A 85 -16.88 11.32 5.29
N SER A 86 -17.47 10.38 6.03
CA SER A 86 -18.93 10.25 6.16
C SER A 86 -19.29 9.62 7.49
N ASN A 87 -20.57 9.70 7.85
CA ASN A 87 -21.13 9.00 9.02
C ASN A 87 -21.35 7.51 8.78
N ASP A 88 -21.20 7.04 7.52
CA ASP A 88 -21.39 5.65 7.11
C ASP A 88 -20.09 4.85 7.17
N GLY A 89 -19.11 5.29 7.96
CA GLY A 89 -17.83 4.59 8.13
C GLY A 89 -16.90 4.65 6.93
N GLN A 90 -17.10 5.60 6.00
CA GLN A 90 -16.18 5.81 4.88
C GLN A 90 -14.94 6.59 5.33
N ILE A 91 -13.79 6.14 4.87
CA ILE A 91 -12.48 6.66 5.22
C ILE A 91 -11.70 6.91 3.93
N ALA A 92 -11.19 8.11 3.75
CA ALA A 92 -10.30 8.45 2.65
C ALA A 92 -8.85 8.08 2.99
N THR A 93 -8.10 7.61 2.00
CA THR A 93 -6.66 7.32 2.05
C THR A 93 -6.07 7.37 0.64
N ASN A 94 -4.78 7.04 0.47
CA ASN A 94 -4.20 6.88 -0.86
C ASN A 94 -4.45 5.47 -1.44
N ALA A 95 -4.51 5.39 -2.78
CA ALA A 95 -4.70 4.12 -3.48
C ALA A 95 -3.51 3.16 -3.24
N HIS A 96 -2.27 3.65 -3.30
CA HIS A 96 -1.08 2.82 -3.07
C HIS A 96 -1.01 2.21 -1.67
N VAL A 97 -1.75 2.74 -0.69
CA VAL A 97 -1.81 2.17 0.67
C VAL A 97 -2.67 0.91 0.69
N VAL A 98 -3.73 0.83 -0.10
CA VAL A 98 -4.79 -0.20 0.04
C VAL A 98 -5.09 -0.98 -1.24
N SER A 99 -4.44 -0.68 -2.35
CA SER A 99 -4.70 -1.34 -3.65
C SER A 99 -3.42 -1.65 -4.40
N ASN A 100 -3.54 -2.51 -5.40
CA ASN A 100 -2.43 -2.80 -6.31
C ASN A 100 -2.10 -1.57 -7.18
N VAL A 101 -0.85 -1.15 -7.14
CA VAL A 101 -0.29 -0.10 -8.00
C VAL A 101 0.76 -0.65 -8.98
N VAL A 102 1.06 -1.94 -8.90
CA VAL A 102 2.04 -2.62 -9.76
C VAL A 102 1.39 -2.96 -11.10
N LYS A 103 2.11 -2.71 -12.19
CA LYS A 103 1.64 -3.01 -13.54
C LYS A 103 1.90 -4.49 -13.88
N ASP A 104 0.90 -5.17 -14.37
CA ASP A 104 0.96 -6.61 -14.75
C ASP A 104 2.14 -6.91 -15.69
N LYS A 105 2.43 -6.01 -16.63
CA LYS A 105 3.56 -6.15 -17.56
C LYS A 105 4.91 -6.26 -16.84
N ASP A 106 5.12 -5.54 -15.75
CA ASP A 106 6.38 -5.53 -15.01
C ASP A 106 6.49 -6.80 -14.16
N VAL A 107 5.38 -7.27 -13.59
CA VAL A 107 5.30 -8.56 -12.90
C VAL A 107 5.57 -9.71 -13.88
N ASN A 108 4.89 -9.74 -15.04
CA ASN A 108 5.06 -10.79 -16.05
C ASN A 108 6.51 -10.89 -16.54
N LYS A 109 7.20 -9.76 -16.69
CA LYS A 109 8.62 -9.74 -17.02
C LYS A 109 9.49 -10.39 -15.93
N SER A 110 9.13 -10.19 -14.67
CA SER A 110 9.84 -10.82 -13.53
C SER A 110 9.49 -12.30 -13.41
N VAL A 111 8.23 -12.69 -13.65
CA VAL A 111 7.81 -14.09 -13.73
C VAL A 111 8.61 -14.82 -14.82
N ALA A 112 8.77 -14.23 -16.01
CA ALA A 112 9.58 -14.82 -17.08
C ALA A 112 11.02 -15.10 -16.64
N LYS A 113 11.65 -14.17 -15.89
CA LYS A 113 13.01 -14.38 -15.35
C LYS A 113 13.06 -15.51 -14.33
N VAL A 114 12.04 -15.61 -13.46
CA VAL A 114 11.95 -16.70 -12.46
C VAL A 114 11.80 -18.05 -13.17
N LEU A 115 10.91 -18.15 -14.15
CA LEU A 115 10.73 -19.37 -14.94
C LEU A 115 12.02 -19.78 -15.68
N GLU A 116 12.74 -18.81 -16.25
CA GLU A 116 14.04 -19.09 -16.90
C GLU A 116 15.07 -19.59 -15.89
N ALA A 117 15.14 -19.01 -14.68
CA ALA A 117 16.03 -19.48 -13.63
C ALA A 117 15.67 -20.90 -13.17
N LEU A 118 14.39 -21.19 -12.96
CA LEU A 118 13.91 -22.52 -12.60
C LEU A 118 14.23 -23.54 -13.69
N LYS A 119 14.01 -23.19 -14.96
CA LYS A 119 14.35 -24.06 -16.10
C LYS A 119 15.84 -24.43 -16.14
N ARG A 120 16.73 -23.45 -15.86
CA ARG A 120 18.17 -23.70 -15.74
C ARG A 120 18.49 -24.66 -14.59
N LEU A 121 17.86 -24.50 -13.43
CA LEU A 121 18.04 -25.39 -12.28
C LEU A 121 17.59 -26.82 -12.61
N MET A 122 16.44 -26.99 -13.28
CA MET A 122 15.95 -28.31 -13.71
C MET A 122 16.91 -28.96 -14.72
N ALA A 123 17.46 -28.19 -15.67
CA ALA A 123 18.46 -28.68 -16.61
C ALA A 123 19.74 -29.13 -15.91
N MET A 124 20.23 -28.39 -14.91
CA MET A 124 21.40 -28.79 -14.13
C MET A 124 21.14 -30.08 -13.35
N ALA A 125 20.02 -30.19 -12.67
CA ALA A 125 19.64 -31.40 -11.95
C ALA A 125 19.47 -32.59 -12.90
N TYR A 126 18.83 -32.41 -14.06
CA TYR A 126 18.73 -33.43 -15.09
C TYR A 126 20.11 -33.95 -15.51
N ASN A 127 21.05 -33.05 -15.83
CA ASN A 127 22.39 -33.46 -16.27
C ASN A 127 23.12 -34.25 -15.16
N GLU A 128 23.02 -33.84 -13.90
CA GLU A 128 23.64 -34.57 -12.78
C GLU A 128 23.05 -35.99 -12.65
N TYR A 129 21.74 -36.14 -12.76
CA TYR A 129 21.09 -37.46 -12.68
C TYR A 129 21.32 -38.28 -13.96
N ASP A 130 21.50 -37.67 -15.14
CA ASP A 130 21.82 -38.37 -16.36
C ASP A 130 23.25 -38.96 -16.32
N GLU A 131 24.21 -38.24 -15.77
CA GLU A 131 25.57 -38.78 -15.51
C GLU A 131 25.48 -40.00 -14.56
N LYS A 132 24.82 -39.89 -13.42
CA LYS A 132 24.60 -40.97 -12.46
C LYS A 132 23.89 -42.18 -13.09
N TYR A 133 22.87 -41.92 -13.93
CA TYR A 133 22.16 -42.96 -14.66
C TYR A 133 23.09 -43.71 -15.63
N ASN A 134 23.92 -42.98 -16.36
CA ASN A 134 24.87 -43.60 -17.32
C ASN A 134 25.87 -44.49 -16.58
N GLU A 135 26.39 -44.08 -15.42
CA GLU A 135 27.26 -44.90 -14.56
C GLU A 135 26.54 -46.17 -14.04
N ALA A 136 25.31 -45.97 -13.50
CA ALA A 136 24.48 -47.07 -13.00
C ALA A 136 24.08 -48.07 -14.13
N GLN A 137 23.83 -47.56 -15.33
CA GLN A 137 23.53 -48.39 -16.50
C GLN A 137 24.73 -49.20 -16.95
N GLN A 138 25.93 -48.63 -16.89
CA GLN A 138 27.17 -49.40 -17.15
C GLN A 138 27.38 -50.52 -16.13
N ALA A 139 27.20 -50.19 -14.83
CA ALA A 139 27.29 -51.20 -13.76
C ALA A 139 26.26 -52.32 -13.94
N TYR A 140 25.02 -51.96 -14.33
CA TYR A 140 23.96 -52.94 -14.64
C TYR A 140 24.35 -53.83 -15.83
N ASN A 141 24.88 -53.28 -16.89
CA ASN A 141 25.27 -54.05 -18.08
C ASN A 141 26.41 -55.03 -17.75
N ILE A 142 27.40 -54.64 -16.94
CA ILE A 142 28.45 -55.51 -16.47
C ILE A 142 27.86 -56.64 -15.61
N ALA A 143 27.06 -56.28 -14.59
CA ALA A 143 26.45 -57.26 -13.69
C ALA A 143 25.53 -58.26 -14.40
N ASN A 144 24.87 -57.87 -15.49
CA ASN A 144 24.01 -58.69 -16.30
C ASN A 144 24.75 -59.74 -17.16
N THR A 145 26.04 -59.52 -17.41
CA THR A 145 26.88 -60.39 -18.23
C THR A 145 27.93 -61.14 -17.43
N ASP A 146 28.20 -60.78 -16.17
CA ASP A 146 29.16 -61.40 -15.30
C ASP A 146 28.54 -62.57 -14.51
N PRO A 147 28.99 -63.81 -14.75
CA PRO A 147 28.43 -64.99 -14.07
C PRO A 147 28.80 -65.04 -12.57
N ASP A 148 29.77 -64.30 -12.11
CA ASP A 148 30.23 -64.24 -10.73
C ASP A 148 29.41 -63.28 -9.84
N VAL A 149 28.54 -62.48 -10.45
CA VAL A 149 27.65 -61.54 -9.76
C VAL A 149 26.47 -62.32 -9.15
N SER A 150 26.30 -62.18 -7.82
CA SER A 150 25.16 -62.80 -7.15
C SER A 150 23.83 -62.17 -7.54
N TYR A 151 22.72 -62.92 -7.50
CA TYR A 151 21.37 -62.40 -7.78
C TYR A 151 21.02 -61.19 -6.89
N ASP A 152 21.39 -61.25 -5.61
CA ASP A 152 21.13 -60.12 -4.68
C ASP A 152 21.87 -58.88 -5.14
N THR A 153 23.12 -58.94 -5.51
CA THR A 153 23.90 -57.81 -6.02
C THR A 153 23.32 -57.29 -7.33
N PHE A 154 22.94 -58.15 -8.26
CA PHE A 154 22.31 -57.75 -9.51
C PHE A 154 21.01 -56.97 -9.28
N TYR A 155 20.12 -57.46 -8.42
CA TYR A 155 18.89 -56.78 -8.10
C TYR A 155 19.11 -55.42 -7.43
N ARG A 156 20.09 -55.28 -6.55
CA ARG A 156 20.44 -54.01 -5.93
C ARG A 156 20.95 -52.99 -6.95
N ILE A 157 21.76 -53.40 -7.93
CA ILE A 157 22.28 -52.54 -9.01
C ILE A 157 21.12 -52.10 -9.91
N ARG A 158 20.22 -53.04 -10.26
CA ARG A 158 19.02 -52.74 -11.05
C ARG A 158 18.15 -51.72 -10.35
N ASP A 159 17.80 -51.96 -9.11
CA ASP A 159 16.90 -51.12 -8.34
C ASP A 159 17.49 -49.72 -8.13
N TYR A 160 18.81 -49.60 -7.93
CA TYR A 160 19.53 -48.33 -7.87
C TYR A 160 19.45 -47.56 -9.22
N ARG A 161 19.74 -48.24 -10.34
CA ARG A 161 19.63 -47.66 -11.68
C ARG A 161 18.22 -47.15 -11.96
N ASP A 162 17.20 -47.95 -11.61
CA ASP A 162 15.80 -47.62 -11.87
C ASP A 162 15.34 -46.42 -11.03
N ALA A 163 15.79 -46.30 -9.78
CA ALA A 163 15.53 -45.15 -8.93
C ALA A 163 16.19 -43.86 -9.48
N ILE A 164 17.45 -43.95 -9.94
CA ILE A 164 18.14 -42.80 -10.57
C ILE A 164 17.45 -42.38 -11.88
N LYS A 165 16.96 -43.37 -12.66
CA LYS A 165 16.19 -43.11 -13.89
C LYS A 165 14.90 -42.33 -13.58
N GLU A 166 14.17 -42.74 -12.54
CA GLU A 166 12.92 -42.07 -12.12
C GLU A 166 13.18 -40.61 -11.76
N GLU A 167 14.21 -40.33 -10.96
CA GLU A 167 14.56 -38.95 -10.58
C GLU A 167 15.00 -38.14 -11.83
N ARG A 168 15.84 -38.70 -12.70
CA ARG A 168 16.23 -38.04 -13.96
C ARG A 168 15.01 -37.67 -14.81
N ASP A 169 14.11 -38.62 -15.05
CA ASP A 169 12.93 -38.45 -15.88
C ASP A 169 11.96 -37.40 -15.28
N LYS A 170 11.88 -37.32 -13.95
CA LYS A 170 11.15 -36.29 -13.23
C LYS A 170 11.70 -34.87 -13.48
N TYR A 171 13.02 -34.67 -13.45
CA TYR A 171 13.63 -33.38 -13.78
C TYR A 171 13.44 -33.00 -15.26
N ALA A 172 13.47 -33.97 -16.17
CA ALA A 172 13.12 -33.76 -17.57
C ALA A 172 11.68 -33.27 -17.70
N GLN A 173 10.74 -33.91 -17.00
CA GLN A 173 9.33 -33.52 -17.02
C GLN A 173 9.15 -32.09 -16.49
N TYR A 174 9.80 -31.72 -15.39
CA TYR A 174 9.75 -30.36 -14.88
C TYR A 174 10.32 -29.35 -15.89
N TYR A 175 11.46 -29.65 -16.51
CA TYR A 175 12.07 -28.79 -17.53
C TYR A 175 11.11 -28.50 -18.69
N TYR A 176 10.49 -29.53 -19.26
CA TYR A 176 9.54 -29.36 -20.35
C TYR A 176 8.24 -28.70 -19.89
N GLY A 177 7.74 -29.02 -18.69
CA GLY A 177 6.56 -28.35 -18.14
C GLY A 177 6.75 -26.85 -17.97
N ILE A 178 7.95 -26.40 -17.52
CA ILE A 178 8.25 -24.98 -17.43
C ILE A 178 8.34 -24.32 -18.82
N ASP A 179 8.81 -25.03 -19.83
CA ASP A 179 8.93 -24.52 -21.20
C ASP A 179 7.57 -24.23 -21.87
N GLU A 180 6.53 -24.90 -21.44
CA GLU A 180 5.15 -24.69 -21.90
C GLU A 180 4.49 -23.45 -21.27
N ILE A 181 5.05 -22.92 -20.17
CA ILE A 181 4.48 -21.77 -19.45
C ILE A 181 4.83 -20.46 -20.16
N ARG A 182 3.80 -19.68 -20.46
CA ARG A 182 3.92 -18.35 -21.05
C ARG A 182 3.64 -17.27 -20.02
N ALA A 183 4.69 -16.62 -19.52
CA ALA A 183 4.56 -15.56 -18.54
C ALA A 183 3.67 -14.40 -18.98
N SER A 184 3.61 -14.11 -20.30
CA SER A 184 2.76 -13.04 -20.85
C SER A 184 1.26 -13.37 -20.84
N GLU A 185 0.89 -14.63 -20.64
CA GLU A 185 -0.48 -15.12 -20.55
C GLU A 185 -0.91 -15.39 -19.09
N SER A 186 -0.05 -15.06 -18.13
CA SER A 186 -0.35 -15.22 -16.70
C SER A 186 -1.29 -14.12 -16.22
N GLU A 187 -2.26 -14.49 -15.38
CA GLU A 187 -3.15 -13.57 -14.67
C GLU A 187 -2.56 -13.22 -13.31
N ILE A 188 -2.51 -11.93 -12.99
CA ILE A 188 -2.01 -11.45 -11.70
C ILE A 188 -3.18 -11.02 -10.83
N LYS A 189 -3.30 -11.64 -9.66
CA LYS A 189 -4.30 -11.31 -8.65
C LYS A 189 -3.64 -10.70 -7.45
N TYR A 190 -4.22 -9.64 -6.95
CA TYR A 190 -3.78 -8.97 -5.73
C TYR A 190 -4.73 -9.32 -4.59
N HIS A 191 -4.20 -9.98 -3.59
CA HIS A 191 -4.93 -10.33 -2.37
C HIS A 191 -4.53 -9.38 -1.26
N ASN A 192 -5.53 -8.80 -0.59
CA ASN A 192 -5.25 -7.92 0.52
C ASN A 192 -6.30 -7.98 1.63
N LYS A 193 -5.86 -7.62 2.83
CA LYS A 193 -6.69 -7.41 4.01
C LYS A 193 -6.39 -6.04 4.56
N VAL A 194 -7.35 -5.12 4.39
CA VAL A 194 -7.27 -3.76 4.92
C VAL A 194 -7.92 -3.70 6.28
N SER A 195 -7.25 -3.06 7.22
CA SER A 195 -7.73 -2.84 8.58
C SER A 195 -7.24 -1.51 9.13
N ILE A 196 -7.88 -1.01 10.19
CA ILE A 196 -7.55 0.26 10.81
C ILE A 196 -7.42 0.14 12.33
N ALA A 197 -6.59 1.02 12.92
CA ALA A 197 -6.63 1.30 14.35
C ALA A 197 -7.06 2.74 14.57
N TYR A 198 -8.01 2.94 15.50
CA TYR A 198 -8.45 4.28 15.87
C TYR A 198 -7.38 5.00 16.70
N ASN A 199 -7.23 6.30 16.47
CA ASN A 199 -6.40 7.13 17.33
C ASN A 199 -6.92 7.12 18.78
N ASN A 200 -6.02 7.19 19.75
CA ASN A 200 -6.31 7.12 21.19
C ASN A 200 -6.93 5.79 21.67
N THR A 201 -6.71 4.68 20.95
CA THR A 201 -7.13 3.34 21.39
C THR A 201 -5.90 2.47 21.66
N PHE A 202 -6.06 1.46 22.52
CA PHE A 202 -5.03 0.45 22.73
C PHE A 202 -5.20 -0.67 21.71
N VAL A 203 -4.09 -1.05 21.07
CA VAL A 203 -3.98 -2.26 20.26
C VAL A 203 -2.76 -3.04 20.72
N THR A 204 -2.91 -4.32 20.96
CA THR A 204 -1.82 -5.17 21.43
C THR A 204 -1.11 -5.89 20.29
N ASN A 205 -1.84 -6.13 19.21
CA ASN A 205 -1.34 -6.76 17.99
C ASN A 205 -2.18 -6.32 16.78
N THR A 206 -1.83 -6.81 15.61
CA THR A 206 -2.52 -6.47 14.35
C THR A 206 -3.93 -7.08 14.24
N ASP A 207 -4.26 -8.08 15.06
CA ASP A 207 -5.60 -8.68 15.06
C ASP A 207 -6.62 -7.80 15.75
N ASP A 208 -6.16 -6.85 16.58
CA ASP A 208 -7.02 -5.83 17.21
C ASP A 208 -7.48 -4.73 16.22
N PHE A 209 -6.94 -4.72 15.00
CA PHE A 209 -7.33 -3.76 13.99
C PHE A 209 -8.71 -4.07 13.41
N VAL A 210 -9.52 -3.03 13.24
CA VAL A 210 -10.88 -3.15 12.69
C VAL A 210 -10.82 -3.34 11.17
N SER A 211 -11.41 -4.41 10.68
CA SER A 211 -11.42 -4.73 9.25
C SER A 211 -12.24 -3.74 8.43
N CYS A 212 -11.69 -3.37 7.28
CA CYS A 212 -12.33 -2.52 6.28
C CYS A 212 -12.41 -3.23 4.92
N VAL A 213 -13.25 -2.66 4.04
CA VAL A 213 -13.32 -3.03 2.62
C VAL A 213 -12.93 -1.82 1.77
N VAL A 214 -12.21 -2.04 0.68
CA VAL A 214 -11.94 -1.01 -0.33
C VAL A 214 -13.20 -0.86 -1.18
N THR A 215 -13.77 0.34 -1.23
CA THR A 215 -15.03 0.58 -1.95
C THR A 215 -14.82 1.33 -3.26
N LYS A 216 -13.85 2.25 -3.30
CA LYS A 216 -13.53 3.03 -4.50
C LYS A 216 -12.04 3.29 -4.59
N THR A 217 -11.50 3.31 -5.80
CA THR A 217 -10.10 3.68 -6.08
C THR A 217 -10.02 4.60 -7.29
N ASP A 218 -9.11 5.54 -7.24
CA ASP A 218 -8.68 6.40 -8.35
C ASP A 218 -7.15 6.33 -8.42
N THR A 219 -6.64 5.48 -9.31
CA THR A 219 -5.20 5.26 -9.46
C THR A 219 -4.49 6.43 -10.14
N ASP A 220 -5.21 7.23 -10.92
CA ASP A 220 -4.65 8.39 -11.62
C ASP A 220 -4.29 9.51 -10.63
N HIS A 221 -5.10 9.66 -9.57
CA HIS A 221 -4.89 10.65 -8.52
C HIS A 221 -4.41 10.01 -7.21
N ASP A 222 -4.12 8.70 -7.20
CA ASP A 222 -3.66 7.98 -6.00
C ASP A 222 -4.60 8.17 -4.78
N LEU A 223 -5.91 8.04 -4.98
CA LEU A 223 -6.93 8.14 -3.95
C LEU A 223 -7.71 6.84 -3.80
N ALA A 224 -8.10 6.52 -2.58
CA ALA A 224 -9.00 5.41 -2.27
C ALA A 224 -9.99 5.77 -1.16
N ILE A 225 -11.15 5.11 -1.20
CA ILE A 225 -12.12 5.11 -0.12
C ILE A 225 -12.23 3.68 0.39
N ILE A 226 -11.96 3.51 1.67
CA ILE A 226 -12.23 2.27 2.41
C ILE A 226 -13.43 2.49 3.32
N GLN A 227 -14.11 1.42 3.72
CA GLN A 227 -15.30 1.52 4.56
C GLN A 227 -15.27 0.46 5.66
N LEU A 228 -15.68 0.85 6.85
CA LEU A 228 -15.96 -0.08 7.95
C LEU A 228 -17.04 -1.08 7.54
N LYS A 229 -16.90 -2.35 7.95
CA LYS A 229 -17.86 -3.40 7.57
C LYS A 229 -19.28 -3.17 8.11
N ASP A 230 -19.39 -2.54 9.27
CA ASP A 230 -20.66 -2.18 9.90
C ASP A 230 -21.30 -0.90 9.31
N LYS A 231 -20.57 -0.21 8.43
CA LYS A 231 -21.00 1.04 7.76
C LYS A 231 -21.43 2.13 8.76
N LEU A 232 -20.69 2.26 9.86
CA LEU A 232 -20.99 3.24 10.88
C LEU A 232 -19.72 3.90 11.41
N THR A 233 -19.63 5.22 11.32
CA THR A 233 -18.57 5.98 11.98
C THR A 233 -18.83 6.03 13.48
N PRO A 234 -17.88 5.60 14.33
CA PRO A 234 -18.12 5.58 15.76
C PRO A 234 -18.42 6.97 16.33
N VAL A 235 -19.28 7.02 17.33
CA VAL A 235 -19.66 8.28 18.00
C VAL A 235 -18.43 9.00 18.56
N GLY A 236 -18.38 10.32 18.37
CA GLY A 236 -17.27 11.17 18.83
C GLY A 236 -16.06 11.21 17.88
N LYS A 237 -16.14 10.56 16.73
CA LYS A 237 -15.13 10.71 15.66
C LYS A 237 -15.44 11.94 14.81
N HIS A 238 -14.42 12.73 14.53
CA HIS A 238 -14.52 13.84 13.58
C HIS A 238 -14.70 13.28 12.16
N VAL A 239 -15.66 13.83 11.43
CA VAL A 239 -15.89 13.55 10.01
C VAL A 239 -15.44 14.77 9.22
N PHE A 240 -14.38 14.64 8.44
CA PHE A 240 -13.87 15.73 7.62
C PHE A 240 -14.86 16.05 6.50
N GLU A 241 -15.26 17.30 6.41
CA GLU A 241 -16.11 17.76 5.34
C GLU A 241 -15.33 17.80 4.01
N VAL A 242 -15.83 17.07 3.01
CA VAL A 242 -15.30 17.10 1.65
C VAL A 242 -16.13 18.09 0.85
N SER A 243 -15.65 19.34 0.79
CA SER A 243 -16.37 20.44 0.16
C SER A 243 -16.57 20.23 -1.34
N ALA A 244 -17.70 20.66 -1.87
CA ALA A 244 -18.02 20.66 -3.29
C ALA A 244 -17.13 21.64 -4.09
N SER A 245 -16.71 22.73 -3.45
CA SER A 245 -15.75 23.71 -3.99
C SER A 245 -14.43 23.59 -3.20
N ASP A 246 -13.32 23.88 -3.90
CA ASP A 246 -12.02 23.87 -3.24
C ASP A 246 -11.87 25.07 -2.31
N PRO A 247 -11.68 24.88 -0.99
CA PRO A 247 -11.59 25.97 -0.03
C PRO A 247 -10.43 26.96 -0.30
N LEU A 248 -9.47 26.58 -1.16
CA LEU A 248 -8.37 27.46 -1.56
C LEU A 248 -8.71 28.33 -2.80
N GLU A 249 -9.82 28.07 -3.47
CA GLU A 249 -10.30 28.82 -4.63
C GLU A 249 -11.47 29.75 -4.25
N ASP A 250 -12.26 29.40 -3.23
CA ASP A 250 -13.43 30.14 -2.77
C ASP A 250 -13.10 31.32 -1.84
N TYR A 251 -12.15 32.16 -2.27
CA TYR A 251 -11.92 33.42 -1.55
C TYR A 251 -13.01 34.42 -1.88
N SER A 252 -13.78 34.84 -0.87
CA SER A 252 -14.67 36.01 -0.98
C SER A 252 -13.86 37.27 -1.31
N PHE A 253 -14.52 38.29 -1.85
CA PHE A 253 -13.85 39.58 -2.15
C PHE A 253 -13.20 40.19 -0.90
N THR A 254 -13.79 39.98 0.27
CA THR A 254 -13.24 40.38 1.58
C THR A 254 -12.00 39.59 1.94
N ASP A 255 -11.93 38.29 1.64
CA ASP A 255 -10.76 37.44 1.89
C ASP A 255 -9.59 37.81 0.96
N LYS A 256 -9.90 38.19 -0.29
CA LYS A 256 -8.87 38.72 -1.24
C LYS A 256 -8.29 40.05 -0.78
N LEU A 257 -9.08 40.88 -0.10
CA LEU A 257 -8.61 42.16 0.42
C LEU A 257 -7.78 41.98 1.71
N THR A 258 -8.21 41.05 2.58
CA THR A 258 -7.48 40.71 3.82
C THR A 258 -6.26 39.85 3.57
N ALA A 259 -6.27 38.98 2.55
CA ALA A 259 -5.13 38.21 2.10
C ALA A 259 -3.94 39.06 1.66
N LYS A 260 -4.20 40.22 1.06
CA LYS A 260 -3.15 41.22 0.75
C LYS A 260 -2.50 41.84 1.99
N LEU A 261 -3.16 41.76 3.15
CA LEU A 261 -2.69 42.31 4.42
C LEU A 261 -2.13 41.22 5.38
N SER A 262 -2.33 39.92 5.08
CA SER A 262 -1.88 38.81 5.92
C SER A 262 -1.51 37.59 5.04
N ASP A 263 -0.46 37.73 4.25
CA ASP A 263 0.07 36.68 3.36
C ASP A 263 0.39 35.37 4.09
N ASP A 264 0.62 35.42 5.39
CA ASP A 264 1.08 34.30 6.20
C ASP A 264 -0.06 33.32 6.59
N LYS A 265 -1.29 33.80 6.80
CA LYS A 265 -2.41 32.95 7.25
C LYS A 265 -2.97 32.06 6.15
N ASN A 266 -2.97 32.50 4.90
CA ASN A 266 -3.57 31.75 3.78
C ASN A 266 -2.64 30.67 3.22
N SER A 267 -1.37 30.68 3.61
CA SER A 267 -0.40 29.64 3.25
C SER A 267 -0.25 28.58 4.31
N LYS A 268 -0.64 28.87 5.58
CA LYS A 268 -0.46 27.92 6.69
C LYS A 268 -1.42 26.74 6.56
N VAL A 269 -0.88 25.54 6.69
CA VAL A 269 -1.61 24.27 6.65
C VAL A 269 -1.15 23.35 7.77
N PHE A 270 -2.04 22.42 8.14
CA PHE A 270 -1.84 21.44 9.20
C PHE A 270 -2.12 20.05 8.69
N MET A 271 -1.41 19.06 9.20
CA MET A 271 -1.58 17.66 8.88
C MET A 271 -1.57 16.83 10.15
N THR A 272 -2.55 15.94 10.27
CA THR A 272 -2.59 14.91 11.32
C THR A 272 -2.29 13.56 10.67
N SER A 273 -1.23 12.87 11.11
CA SER A 273 -0.66 11.71 10.43
C SER A 273 -0.12 10.65 11.37
N PHE A 274 0.14 9.46 10.84
CA PHE A 274 0.88 8.38 11.53
C PHE A 274 2.24 8.16 10.84
N ASN A 275 3.13 9.15 10.98
CA ASN A 275 4.48 9.04 10.45
C ASN A 275 5.19 7.81 11.02
N LEU A 276 5.91 7.06 10.17
CA LEU A 276 6.56 5.78 10.44
C LEU A 276 5.60 4.69 10.95
N GLY A 277 4.27 4.86 10.71
CA GLY A 277 3.27 3.88 11.07
C GLY A 277 3.36 3.44 12.53
N PRO A 278 3.28 2.12 12.83
CA PRO A 278 3.30 1.59 14.20
C PRO A 278 4.52 2.01 15.01
N THR A 279 5.66 2.25 14.37
CA THR A 279 6.93 2.58 15.06
C THR A 279 6.80 3.82 15.94
N LEU A 280 6.09 4.85 15.47
CA LEU A 280 5.84 6.05 16.27
C LEU A 280 4.41 6.13 16.82
N ALA A 281 3.46 5.45 16.17
CA ALA A 281 2.06 5.49 16.58
C ALA A 281 1.77 4.66 17.82
N LEU A 282 2.41 3.49 17.98
CA LEU A 282 2.15 2.63 19.14
C LEU A 282 2.92 3.11 20.36
N THR A 283 2.23 3.73 21.29
CA THR A 283 2.79 4.28 22.52
C THR A 283 2.25 3.56 23.75
N LYS A 284 2.84 3.83 24.92
CA LYS A 284 2.30 3.33 26.20
C LYS A 284 0.90 3.89 26.52
N GLU A 285 0.48 4.96 25.84
CA GLU A 285 -0.83 5.59 26.00
C GLU A 285 -1.83 5.18 24.90
N GLY A 286 -1.46 4.21 24.06
CA GLY A 286 -2.24 3.76 22.91
C GLY A 286 -1.71 4.30 21.58
N VAL A 287 -2.52 4.16 20.55
CA VAL A 287 -2.24 4.66 19.19
C VAL A 287 -2.31 6.19 19.19
N LYS A 288 -1.23 6.86 18.79
CA LYS A 288 -1.13 8.33 18.77
C LYS A 288 -0.71 8.84 17.40
N SER A 289 -1.53 9.72 16.84
CA SER A 289 -1.16 10.50 15.65
C SER A 289 -0.23 11.66 16.01
N GLN A 290 0.51 12.16 15.01
CA GLN A 290 1.31 13.37 15.10
C GLN A 290 0.59 14.52 14.40
N PHE A 291 0.63 15.72 15.01
CA PHE A 291 0.11 16.96 14.43
C PHE A 291 1.27 17.86 14.03
N ASN A 292 1.33 18.24 12.75
CA ASN A 292 2.39 19.04 12.18
C ASN A 292 1.81 20.19 11.38
N SER A 293 2.56 21.30 11.29
CA SER A 293 2.20 22.47 10.50
C SER A 293 3.29 22.84 9.51
N GLY A 294 2.90 23.52 8.46
CA GLY A 294 3.79 24.06 7.44
C GLY A 294 3.09 25.11 6.59
N SER A 295 3.74 25.49 5.49
CA SER A 295 3.21 26.49 4.57
C SER A 295 3.17 25.93 3.16
N ILE A 296 2.10 26.29 2.41
CA ILE A 296 1.98 25.98 0.98
C ILE A 296 3.03 26.80 0.22
N SER A 297 3.87 26.11 -0.55
CA SER A 297 4.90 26.72 -1.39
C SER A 297 4.53 26.74 -2.89
N GLN A 298 3.64 25.82 -3.32
CA GLN A 298 3.16 25.78 -4.72
C GLN A 298 1.73 25.26 -4.78
N ARG A 299 0.96 25.77 -5.75
CA ARG A 299 -0.40 25.31 -6.05
C ARG A 299 -0.50 25.03 -7.53
N THR A 300 -0.91 23.80 -7.89
CA THR A 300 -1.28 23.41 -9.25
C THR A 300 -2.74 22.98 -9.27
N ASP A 301 -3.25 22.59 -10.43
CA ASP A 301 -4.62 22.11 -10.56
C ASP A 301 -4.85 20.80 -9.79
N ASP A 302 -3.86 19.92 -9.79
CA ASP A 302 -3.93 18.56 -9.24
C ASP A 302 -3.38 18.44 -7.81
N ARG A 303 -2.42 19.29 -7.42
CA ARG A 303 -1.70 19.14 -6.16
C ARG A 303 -1.32 20.43 -5.46
N LEU A 304 -1.02 20.30 -4.19
CA LEU A 304 -0.38 21.32 -3.35
C LEU A 304 1.01 20.84 -2.98
N MET A 305 1.99 21.74 -2.99
CA MET A 305 3.31 21.51 -2.40
C MET A 305 3.41 22.32 -1.11
N TYR A 306 3.91 21.72 -0.05
CA TYR A 306 4.01 22.33 1.28
C TYR A 306 5.21 21.81 2.07
N SER A 307 5.55 22.53 3.15
CA SER A 307 6.70 22.23 3.98
C SER A 307 6.38 21.38 5.22
N ILE A 308 5.19 20.77 5.33
CA ILE A 308 4.87 19.87 6.44
C ILE A 308 5.75 18.62 6.32
N PRO A 309 6.45 18.17 7.38
CA PRO A 309 7.19 16.92 7.36
C PRO A 309 6.30 15.72 7.04
N SER A 310 6.72 14.90 6.06
CA SER A 310 6.01 13.70 5.61
C SER A 310 6.99 12.54 5.54
N LEU A 311 6.67 11.45 6.23
CA LEU A 311 7.45 10.22 6.30
C LEU A 311 6.58 9.02 5.88
N PRO A 312 7.15 7.85 5.56
CA PRO A 312 6.37 6.64 5.33
C PRO A 312 5.33 6.43 6.44
N GLY A 313 4.08 6.12 6.07
CA GLY A 313 2.95 6.06 6.99
C GLY A 313 2.09 7.33 7.03
N SER A 314 2.60 8.49 6.58
CA SER A 314 1.78 9.70 6.45
C SER A 314 0.95 9.76 5.16
N SER A 315 1.15 8.85 4.22
CA SER A 315 0.31 8.72 3.02
C SER A 315 -1.16 8.58 3.39
N GLY A 316 -2.04 9.37 2.77
CA GLY A 316 -3.47 9.40 3.05
C GLY A 316 -3.89 10.33 4.18
N SER A 317 -2.96 11.12 4.76
CA SER A 317 -3.28 12.07 5.83
C SER A 317 -4.09 13.26 5.34
N PRO A 318 -5.07 13.76 6.15
CA PRO A 318 -5.78 14.99 5.84
C PRO A 318 -4.86 16.19 6.03
N VAL A 319 -4.87 17.09 5.06
CA VAL A 319 -4.22 18.41 5.14
C VAL A 319 -5.32 19.46 5.18
N VAL A 320 -5.34 20.26 6.25
CA VAL A 320 -6.35 21.28 6.48
C VAL A 320 -5.75 22.69 6.50
N ASN A 321 -6.55 23.69 6.14
CA ASN A 321 -6.17 25.11 6.26
C ASN A 321 -6.33 25.63 7.71
N HIS A 322 -6.06 26.90 7.93
CA HIS A 322 -6.18 27.56 9.24
C HIS A 322 -7.62 27.64 9.79
N ALA A 323 -8.64 27.38 8.95
CA ALA A 323 -10.04 27.29 9.37
C ALA A 323 -10.47 25.85 9.67
N GLY A 324 -9.57 24.85 9.58
CA GLY A 324 -9.88 23.44 9.76
C GLY A 324 -10.48 22.76 8.52
N GLN A 325 -10.61 23.46 7.40
CA GLN A 325 -11.21 22.91 6.18
C GLN A 325 -10.18 22.02 5.46
N LEU A 326 -10.61 20.85 4.98
CA LEU A 326 -9.83 19.92 4.20
C LEU A 326 -9.45 20.54 2.84
N VAL A 327 -8.17 20.62 2.54
CA VAL A 327 -7.64 21.19 1.29
C VAL A 327 -6.87 20.20 0.43
N ALA A 328 -6.29 19.18 1.05
CA ALA A 328 -5.56 18.13 0.33
C ALA A 328 -5.47 16.82 1.12
N ILE A 329 -5.07 15.76 0.44
CA ILE A 329 -4.70 14.46 0.98
C ILE A 329 -3.21 14.26 0.71
N ASN A 330 -2.39 14.09 1.76
CA ASN A 330 -0.96 13.88 1.62
C ASN A 330 -0.66 12.55 0.91
N TYR A 331 0.23 12.55 -0.10
CA TYR A 331 0.52 11.32 -0.83
C TYR A 331 2.00 11.02 -1.05
N ALA A 332 2.85 12.03 -1.13
CA ALA A 332 4.26 11.83 -1.42
C ALA A 332 5.15 12.90 -0.82
N GLY A 333 6.39 12.52 -0.54
CA GLY A 333 7.51 13.42 -0.29
C GLY A 333 8.53 13.31 -1.41
N LEU A 334 9.30 14.35 -1.66
CA LEU A 334 10.48 14.27 -2.52
C LEU A 334 11.58 13.52 -1.78
N ASN A 335 12.09 12.46 -2.40
CA ASN A 335 13.24 11.73 -1.88
C ASN A 335 14.40 12.72 -1.65
N ASN A 336 15.01 12.64 -0.45
CA ASN A 336 16.12 13.47 0.00
C ASN A 336 15.78 14.90 0.48
N THR A 337 14.51 15.31 0.57
CA THR A 337 14.12 16.55 1.25
C THR A 337 12.91 16.32 2.14
N GLN A 338 12.91 16.91 3.33
CA GLN A 338 11.73 16.90 4.22
C GLN A 338 10.88 18.18 4.09
N SER A 339 11.32 19.11 3.23
CA SER A 339 10.70 20.44 3.11
C SER A 339 9.77 20.60 1.91
N PHE A 340 9.67 19.56 1.06
CA PHE A 340 8.83 19.61 -0.13
C PHE A 340 8.02 18.31 -0.20
N ASN A 341 6.79 18.40 0.24
CA ASN A 341 5.84 17.30 0.23
C ASN A 341 4.60 17.69 -0.56
N TYR A 342 3.87 16.70 -1.07
CA TYR A 342 2.74 16.91 -1.95
C TYR A 342 1.46 16.35 -1.35
N GLY A 343 0.35 17.06 -1.58
CA GLY A 343 -1.00 16.58 -1.33
C GLY A 343 -1.87 16.74 -2.56
N ILE A 344 -2.70 15.74 -2.81
CA ILE A 344 -3.71 15.75 -3.86
C ILE A 344 -4.84 16.70 -3.43
N ARG A 345 -5.29 17.59 -4.31
CA ARG A 345 -6.34 18.57 -3.97
C ARG A 345 -7.66 17.87 -3.66
N VAL A 346 -8.39 18.41 -2.69
CA VAL A 346 -9.64 17.83 -2.16
C VAL A 346 -10.71 17.61 -3.24
N LYS A 347 -10.76 18.41 -4.30
CA LYS A 347 -11.70 18.26 -5.41
C LYS A 347 -11.66 16.88 -6.07
N TYR A 348 -10.50 16.22 -6.11
CA TYR A 348 -10.37 14.88 -6.68
C TYR A 348 -10.96 13.81 -5.75
N LEU A 349 -10.85 14.01 -4.42
CA LEU A 349 -11.55 13.15 -3.47
C LEU A 349 -13.07 13.33 -3.61
N LYS A 350 -13.55 14.56 -3.77
CA LYS A 350 -14.97 14.82 -4.04
C LYS A 350 -15.45 14.11 -5.29
N ASN A 351 -14.68 14.20 -6.39
CA ASN A 351 -15.00 13.49 -7.63
C ASN A 351 -15.05 11.98 -7.45
N LEU A 352 -14.15 11.41 -6.62
CA LEU A 352 -14.16 9.98 -6.31
C LEU A 352 -15.38 9.58 -5.47
N MET A 353 -15.81 10.41 -4.55
CA MET A 353 -17.04 10.16 -3.75
C MET A 353 -18.28 10.14 -4.62
N ASP A 354 -18.36 10.98 -5.63
CA ASP A 354 -19.53 11.16 -6.51
C ASP A 354 -19.62 10.09 -7.63
N LYS A 355 -18.56 9.35 -7.91
CA LYS A 355 -18.57 8.15 -8.77
C LYS A 355 -19.30 6.98 -8.09
#